data_c5517932a111b27f743734e878b4738f
#
_entry.id   c5517932a111b27f743734e878b4738f
#
_cell.length_a   1.000
_cell.length_b   1.000
_cell.length_c   1.000
_cell.angle_alpha   90.00
_cell.angle_beta   90.00
_cell.angle_gamma   90.00
#
_symmetry.space_group_name_H-M   'P 1'
#
loop_
_entity.id
_entity.type
_entity.pdbx_description
1 polymer ?
#
loop_
_entity_poly.entity_id
_entity_poly.type
_entity_poly.pdbx_seq_one_letter_code
_entity_poly.pdbx_strand_id
1 'polypeptide(L)'
;VAQRMSGYYHYPLREVLATVLPSAARKGSVFEIKPEPPPDIWHLINAEGIGPRAKTQKALVEHLQHAGQPQSGEALASAGFNRPMMRKLEDLGVVERRALETNAALTDPLPPTQEQRQAIDHVNASDRFEVFLLEGVTGSGKTEVYLQSMAPVLAAGKQVLVLVPEIALTPQTLARFENRFGSTGMIHSALTDQQRLQTWLRCRAGDIRILIGTRSAVFTPF
;
A
#
# COMPACT_ATOMS: atom_id res chain seq x y z
N VAL A 1 -4.36 -17.06 -17.26
CA VAL A 1 -4.51 -15.69 -17.79
C VAL A 1 -3.64 -15.49 -19.01
N ALA A 2 -2.32 -15.61 -18.92
CA ALA A 2 -1.41 -15.34 -20.05
C ALA A 2 -1.72 -16.16 -21.31
N GLN A 3 -2.02 -17.47 -21.17
CA GLN A 3 -2.40 -18.31 -22.32
C GLN A 3 -3.71 -17.86 -22.97
N ARG A 4 -4.70 -17.46 -22.17
CA ARG A 4 -5.96 -16.91 -22.68
C ARG A 4 -5.76 -15.59 -23.40
N MET A 5 -4.92 -14.70 -22.87
CA MET A 5 -4.57 -13.44 -23.52
C MET A 5 -3.84 -13.67 -24.83
N SER A 6 -2.86 -14.59 -24.87
CA SER A 6 -2.13 -14.94 -26.09
C SER A 6 -3.09 -15.47 -27.16
N GLY A 7 -4.03 -16.35 -26.81
CA GLY A 7 -5.02 -16.89 -27.76
C GLY A 7 -6.02 -15.83 -28.23
N TYR A 8 -6.51 -14.97 -27.35
CA TYR A 8 -7.51 -13.96 -27.68
C TYR A 8 -6.97 -12.83 -28.55
N TYR A 9 -5.75 -12.32 -28.23
CA TYR A 9 -5.14 -11.22 -28.97
C TYR A 9 -4.20 -11.66 -30.08
N HIS A 10 -4.05 -12.96 -30.32
CA HIS A 10 -3.09 -13.53 -31.30
C HIS A 10 -1.65 -13.04 -31.09
N TYR A 11 -1.25 -12.82 -29.84
CA TYR A 11 0.03 -12.27 -29.48
C TYR A 11 0.96 -13.37 -28.95
N PRO A 12 2.27 -13.37 -29.28
CA PRO A 12 3.18 -14.41 -28.80
C PRO A 12 3.16 -14.53 -27.27
N LEU A 13 3.00 -15.77 -26.77
CA LEU A 13 2.91 -16.03 -25.33
C LEU A 13 4.09 -15.43 -24.54
N ARG A 14 5.30 -15.45 -25.13
CA ARG A 14 6.49 -14.85 -24.54
C ARG A 14 6.31 -13.35 -24.24
N GLU A 15 5.71 -12.61 -25.14
CA GLU A 15 5.48 -11.17 -25.00
C GLU A 15 4.37 -10.87 -24.01
N VAL A 16 3.32 -11.72 -24.01
CA VAL A 16 2.28 -11.64 -22.97
C VAL A 16 2.88 -11.90 -21.60
N LEU A 17 3.72 -12.93 -21.44
CA LEU A 17 4.43 -13.19 -20.19
C LEU A 17 5.34 -12.03 -19.79
N ALA A 18 5.98 -11.39 -20.76
CA ALA A 18 6.79 -10.19 -20.51
C ALA A 18 5.97 -8.99 -20.02
N THR A 19 4.69 -8.92 -20.31
CA THR A 19 3.79 -7.88 -19.83
C THR A 19 3.24 -8.21 -18.42
N VAL A 20 2.92 -9.49 -18.20
CA VAL A 20 2.27 -9.97 -16.96
C VAL A 20 3.27 -10.12 -15.81
N LEU A 21 4.48 -10.58 -16.09
CA LEU A 21 5.49 -10.84 -15.06
C LEU A 21 6.35 -9.59 -14.77
N PRO A 22 6.66 -9.30 -13.50
CA PRO A 22 7.66 -8.30 -13.16
C PRO A 22 8.99 -8.58 -13.87
N SER A 23 9.69 -7.53 -14.31
CA SER A 23 10.94 -7.65 -15.08
C SER A 23 12.01 -8.49 -14.36
N ALA A 24 12.08 -8.36 -13.04
CA ALA A 24 12.98 -9.17 -12.22
C ALA A 24 12.63 -10.67 -12.27
N ALA A 25 11.35 -11.05 -12.29
CA ALA A 25 10.90 -12.44 -12.37
C ALA A 25 11.26 -13.12 -13.70
N ARG A 26 11.46 -12.35 -14.77
CA ARG A 26 11.81 -12.87 -16.11
C ARG A 26 13.24 -13.37 -16.19
N LYS A 27 14.12 -12.96 -15.28
CA LYS A 27 15.55 -13.31 -15.30
C LYS A 27 15.86 -14.70 -14.72
N GLY A 28 14.84 -15.47 -14.33
CA GLY A 28 15.01 -16.85 -13.85
C GLY A 28 15.73 -16.97 -12.50
N SER A 29 15.83 -15.91 -11.74
CA SER A 29 16.43 -15.94 -10.43
C SER A 29 15.51 -16.63 -9.41
N VAL A 30 16.09 -17.34 -8.45
CA VAL A 30 15.34 -17.82 -7.27
C VAL A 30 15.08 -16.60 -6.40
N PHE A 31 13.82 -16.35 -6.08
CA PHE A 31 13.42 -15.23 -5.26
C PHE A 31 12.97 -15.73 -3.90
N GLU A 32 13.62 -15.22 -2.86
CA GLU A 32 13.12 -15.34 -1.49
C GLU A 32 12.17 -14.17 -1.22
N ILE A 33 11.02 -14.47 -0.64
CA ILE A 33 10.13 -13.46 -0.07
C ILE A 33 10.85 -12.92 1.17
N LYS A 34 11.44 -11.75 1.03
CA LYS A 34 11.97 -11.04 2.19
C LYS A 34 10.80 -10.34 2.87
N PRO A 35 10.58 -10.58 4.19
CA PRO A 35 9.63 -9.77 4.92
C PRO A 35 10.04 -8.31 4.73
N GLU A 36 9.12 -7.48 4.26
CA GLU A 36 9.35 -6.05 4.31
C GLU A 36 9.54 -5.68 5.77
N PRO A 37 10.64 -5.00 6.10
CA PRO A 37 10.72 -4.43 7.43
C PRO A 37 9.49 -3.53 7.57
N PRO A 38 8.81 -3.57 8.72
CA PRO A 38 7.69 -2.68 8.97
C PRO A 38 8.13 -1.25 8.66
N PRO A 39 7.25 -0.39 8.14
CA PRO A 39 7.61 0.98 7.83
C PRO A 39 8.22 1.61 9.08
N ASP A 40 9.44 2.09 8.93
CA ASP A 40 10.18 2.72 10.03
C ASP A 40 9.50 4.05 10.37
N ILE A 41 9.05 4.19 11.61
CA ILE A 41 8.65 5.47 12.18
C ILE A 41 9.75 5.96 13.09
N TRP A 42 10.11 7.21 12.91
CA TRP A 42 11.14 7.88 13.65
C TRP A 42 10.53 8.82 14.69
N HIS A 43 10.82 8.54 15.95
CA HIS A 43 10.40 9.34 17.10
C HIS A 43 11.59 10.14 17.59
N LEU A 44 11.38 11.41 17.89
CA LEU A 44 12.36 12.21 18.60
C LEU A 44 12.29 11.84 20.09
N ILE A 45 13.44 11.40 20.66
CA ILE A 45 13.53 11.08 22.09
C ILE A 45 14.15 12.24 22.84
N ASN A 46 15.28 12.73 22.35
CA ASN A 46 16.04 13.79 23.00
C ASN A 46 16.66 14.71 21.95
N ALA A 47 16.50 16.01 22.14
CA ALA A 47 17.15 17.01 21.29
C ALA A 47 18.61 17.32 21.70
N GLU A 48 19.06 16.78 22.84
CA GLU A 48 20.39 16.99 23.39
C GLU A 48 21.36 15.93 22.81
N GLY A 49 22.62 16.30 22.58
CA GLY A 49 23.62 15.36 22.05
C GLY A 49 24.09 15.64 20.63
N ILE A 50 23.54 16.67 19.97
CA ILE A 50 23.96 17.06 18.63
C ILE A 50 25.09 18.08 18.72
N GLY A 51 26.24 17.74 18.14
CA GLY A 51 27.39 18.64 18.12
C GLY A 51 27.10 20.00 17.47
N PRO A 52 27.74 21.08 17.91
CA PRO A 52 27.47 22.46 17.46
C PRO A 52 27.63 22.66 15.95
N ARG A 53 28.43 21.84 15.29
CA ARG A 53 28.71 21.92 13.84
C ARG A 53 27.81 21.08 12.95
N ALA A 54 26.90 20.27 13.52
CA ALA A 54 26.07 19.34 12.77
C ALA A 54 24.76 19.99 12.25
N LYS A 55 24.87 20.95 11.34
CA LYS A 55 23.75 21.74 10.81
C LYS A 55 22.59 20.89 10.29
N THR A 56 22.86 19.84 9.52
CA THR A 56 21.83 19.00 8.90
C THR A 56 21.12 18.11 9.93
N GLN A 57 21.82 17.66 10.98
CA GLN A 57 21.23 16.89 12.08
C GLN A 57 20.30 17.77 12.93
N LYS A 58 20.71 19.04 13.17
CA LYS A 58 19.84 20.02 13.83
C LYS A 58 18.58 20.30 13.04
N ALA A 59 18.70 20.46 11.73
CA ALA A 59 17.55 20.67 10.84
C ALA A 59 16.56 19.51 10.89
N LEU A 60 17.03 18.24 10.98
CA LEU A 60 16.16 17.08 11.13
C LEU A 60 15.44 17.08 12.49
N VAL A 61 16.15 17.42 13.57
CA VAL A 61 15.53 17.50 14.91
C VAL A 61 14.50 18.62 14.96
N GLU A 62 14.81 19.78 14.42
CA GLU A 62 13.87 20.89 14.29
C GLU A 62 12.64 20.49 13.46
N HIS A 63 12.84 19.76 12.36
CA HIS A 63 11.76 19.25 11.54
C HIS A 63 10.86 18.28 12.33
N LEU A 64 11.44 17.34 13.08
CA LEU A 64 10.67 16.41 13.92
C LEU A 64 9.96 17.12 15.10
N GLN A 65 10.58 18.15 15.68
CA GLN A 65 9.95 18.96 16.73
C GLN A 65 8.73 19.74 16.19
N HIS A 66 8.85 20.35 15.02
CA HIS A 66 7.75 21.08 14.39
C HIS A 66 6.62 20.17 13.92
N ALA A 67 6.95 18.95 13.48
CA ALA A 67 5.95 17.98 13.07
C ALA A 67 5.08 17.51 14.25
N GLY A 68 5.62 17.52 15.48
CA GLY A 68 4.91 17.11 16.71
C GLY A 68 4.39 15.67 16.71
N GLN A 69 4.64 14.93 15.64
CA GLN A 69 4.22 13.56 15.42
C GLN A 69 5.37 12.74 14.83
N PRO A 70 5.40 11.44 15.10
CA PRO A 70 6.37 10.54 14.47
C PRO A 70 6.29 10.60 12.94
N GLN A 71 7.43 10.57 12.28
CA GLN A 71 7.51 10.69 10.83
C GLN A 71 8.00 9.37 10.20
N SER A 72 7.40 8.98 9.08
CA SER A 72 7.86 7.82 8.32
C SER A 72 9.21 8.13 7.64
N GLY A 73 10.02 7.08 7.43
CA GLY A 73 11.27 7.22 6.69
C GLY A 73 11.10 7.81 5.28
N GLU A 74 9.94 7.58 4.64
CA GLU A 74 9.60 8.16 3.34
C GLU A 74 9.29 9.66 3.44
N ALA A 75 8.53 10.06 4.45
CA ALA A 75 8.25 11.48 4.70
C ALA A 75 9.53 12.26 4.98
N LEU A 76 10.43 11.70 5.78
CA LEU A 76 11.73 12.29 6.06
C LEU A 76 12.62 12.35 4.81
N ALA A 77 12.62 11.31 3.98
CA ALA A 77 13.34 11.30 2.71
C ALA A 77 12.80 12.38 1.75
N SER A 78 11.49 12.57 1.69
CA SER A 78 10.85 13.63 0.89
C SER A 78 11.18 15.02 1.41
N ALA A 79 11.43 15.17 2.71
CA ALA A 79 11.91 16.40 3.34
C ALA A 79 13.44 16.61 3.18
N GLY A 80 14.13 15.73 2.45
CA GLY A 80 15.56 15.83 2.15
C GLY A 80 16.48 15.17 3.17
N PHE A 81 15.95 14.37 4.10
CA PHE A 81 16.74 13.66 5.09
C PHE A 81 16.99 12.20 4.67
N ASN A 82 18.26 11.78 4.65
CA ASN A 82 18.62 10.44 4.18
C ASN A 82 18.72 9.42 5.33
N ARG A 83 18.54 8.12 4.99
CA ARG A 83 18.61 7.01 5.96
C ARG A 83 19.93 6.95 6.75
N PRO A 84 21.13 7.18 6.17
CA PRO A 84 22.37 7.17 6.93
C PRO A 84 22.40 8.20 8.05
N MET A 85 21.84 9.39 7.83
CA MET A 85 21.75 10.45 8.82
C MET A 85 20.79 10.05 9.97
N MET A 86 19.64 9.47 9.63
CA MET A 86 18.70 8.99 10.62
C MET A 86 19.31 7.91 11.53
N ARG A 87 20.04 6.94 10.95
CA ARG A 87 20.77 5.92 11.72
C ARG A 87 21.80 6.53 12.66
N LYS A 88 22.54 7.53 12.19
CA LYS A 88 23.52 8.22 13.04
C LYS A 88 22.87 8.93 14.23
N LEU A 89 21.68 9.48 14.08
CA LEU A 89 20.92 10.08 15.19
C LEU A 89 20.31 9.01 16.11
N GLU A 90 19.97 7.85 15.58
CA GLU A 90 19.56 6.67 16.35
C GLU A 90 20.70 6.17 17.22
N ASP A 91 21.91 6.02 16.65
CA ASP A 91 23.12 5.64 17.37
C ASP A 91 23.50 6.64 18.49
N LEU A 92 23.16 7.90 18.32
CA LEU A 92 23.34 8.96 19.32
C LEU A 92 22.20 9.04 20.36
N GLY A 93 21.16 8.20 20.25
CA GLY A 93 19.99 8.23 21.13
C GLY A 93 19.11 9.47 21.00
N VAL A 94 19.24 10.21 19.91
CA VAL A 94 18.45 11.42 19.63
C VAL A 94 17.08 11.06 19.05
N VAL A 95 17.03 10.04 18.20
CA VAL A 95 15.80 9.49 17.62
C VAL A 95 15.73 8.00 17.89
N GLU A 96 14.53 7.47 17.99
CA GLU A 96 14.27 6.04 18.08
C GLU A 96 13.48 5.60 16.85
N ARG A 97 13.92 4.51 16.27
CA ARG A 97 13.19 3.84 15.22
C ARG A 97 12.24 2.83 15.84
N ARG A 98 10.95 3.03 15.67
CA ARG A 98 9.94 2.04 16.02
C ARG A 98 9.34 1.46 14.75
N ALA A 99 9.13 0.15 14.76
CA ALA A 99 8.24 -0.45 13.78
C ALA A 99 6.86 0.20 13.97
N LEU A 100 6.21 0.53 12.89
CA LEU A 100 4.77 0.85 12.95
C LEU A 100 4.09 -0.43 13.45
N GLU A 101 3.89 -0.52 14.76
CA GLU A 101 2.90 -1.45 15.23
C GLU A 101 1.60 -1.00 14.57
N THR A 102 1.08 -1.81 13.67
CA THR A 102 -0.20 -1.59 12.98
C THR A 102 -1.35 -1.76 13.99
N ASN A 103 -1.20 -1.11 15.13
CA ASN A 103 -2.20 -0.90 16.17
C ASN A 103 -2.84 0.48 16.07
N ALA A 104 -2.84 1.10 14.88
CA ALA A 104 -3.85 2.08 14.60
C ALA A 104 -5.19 1.36 14.78
N ALA A 105 -5.92 1.72 15.83
CA ALA A 105 -7.24 1.18 16.05
C ALA A 105 -8.00 1.30 14.72
N LEU A 106 -8.35 0.15 14.14
CA LEU A 106 -9.05 0.12 12.86
C LEU A 106 -10.29 0.99 13.00
N THR A 107 -10.54 1.85 12.04
CA THR A 107 -11.71 2.71 12.08
C THR A 107 -12.97 1.89 11.89
N ASP A 108 -13.96 2.11 12.75
CA ASP A 108 -15.26 1.47 12.59
C ASP A 108 -15.96 1.91 11.28
N PRO A 109 -16.79 1.04 10.71
CA PRO A 109 -17.61 1.39 9.56
C PRO A 109 -18.49 2.59 9.87
N LEU A 110 -18.51 3.56 8.97
CA LEU A 110 -19.54 4.60 9.03
C LEU A 110 -20.91 3.94 8.78
N PRO A 111 -21.97 4.35 9.53
CA PRO A 111 -23.29 3.83 9.26
C PRO A 111 -23.71 4.21 7.83
N PRO A 112 -24.00 3.23 6.96
CA PRO A 112 -24.37 3.51 5.59
C PRO A 112 -25.79 4.09 5.53
N THR A 113 -26.04 4.96 4.54
CA THR A 113 -27.40 5.38 4.19
C THR A 113 -28.20 4.18 3.69
N GLN A 114 -29.51 4.32 3.56
CA GLN A 114 -30.35 3.25 3.04
C GLN A 114 -29.94 2.82 1.62
N GLU A 115 -29.61 3.77 0.75
CA GLU A 115 -29.18 3.49 -0.62
C GLU A 115 -27.82 2.80 -0.66
N GLN A 116 -26.87 3.25 0.18
CA GLN A 116 -25.57 2.61 0.32
C GLN A 116 -25.70 1.18 0.83
N ARG A 117 -26.57 0.94 1.82
CA ARG A 117 -26.84 -0.40 2.33
C ARG A 117 -27.41 -1.32 1.25
N GLN A 118 -28.40 -0.85 0.49
CA GLN A 118 -28.96 -1.62 -0.64
C GLN A 118 -27.87 -2.00 -1.66
N ALA A 119 -26.97 -1.07 -2.00
CA ALA A 119 -25.86 -1.33 -2.90
C ALA A 119 -24.88 -2.39 -2.32
N ILE A 120 -24.52 -2.28 -1.04
CA ILE A 120 -23.65 -3.22 -0.34
C ILE A 120 -24.29 -4.62 -0.30
N ASP A 121 -25.56 -4.70 0.08
CA ASP A 121 -26.29 -5.96 0.20
C ASP A 121 -26.41 -6.64 -1.18
N HIS A 122 -26.66 -5.85 -2.23
CA HIS A 122 -26.75 -6.38 -3.59
C HIS A 122 -25.41 -6.95 -4.09
N VAL A 123 -24.30 -6.24 -3.85
CA VAL A 123 -22.95 -6.74 -4.20
C VAL A 123 -22.61 -8.00 -3.41
N ASN A 124 -22.93 -8.03 -2.12
CA ASN A 124 -22.56 -9.13 -1.24
C ASN A 124 -23.46 -10.36 -1.40
N ALA A 125 -24.62 -10.22 -2.01
CA ALA A 125 -25.52 -11.35 -2.31
C ALA A 125 -25.07 -12.19 -3.51
N SER A 126 -24.11 -11.68 -4.33
CA SER A 126 -23.63 -12.42 -5.50
C SER A 126 -22.68 -13.53 -5.10
N ASP A 127 -22.98 -14.75 -5.54
CA ASP A 127 -22.16 -15.98 -5.33
C ASP A 127 -21.37 -16.39 -6.59
N ARG A 128 -21.49 -15.61 -7.67
CA ARG A 128 -20.89 -15.85 -8.98
C ARG A 128 -20.14 -14.62 -9.50
N PHE A 129 -19.47 -14.77 -10.63
CA PHE A 129 -18.91 -13.62 -11.34
C PHE A 129 -20.03 -12.69 -11.83
N GLU A 130 -20.01 -11.47 -11.35
CA GLU A 130 -20.97 -10.44 -11.71
C GLU A 130 -20.29 -9.07 -11.80
N VAL A 131 -20.81 -8.19 -12.62
CA VAL A 131 -20.31 -6.83 -12.80
C VAL A 131 -21.36 -5.85 -12.28
N PHE A 132 -20.95 -5.01 -11.32
CA PHE A 132 -21.81 -3.98 -10.74
C PHE A 132 -21.30 -2.60 -11.15
N LEU A 133 -22.21 -1.71 -11.51
CA LEU A 133 -21.94 -0.30 -11.71
C LEU A 133 -22.52 0.50 -10.55
N LEU A 134 -21.63 1.15 -9.77
CA LEU A 134 -22.05 2.05 -8.69
C LEU A 134 -22.00 3.49 -9.17
N GLU A 135 -23.15 4.07 -9.43
CA GLU A 135 -23.29 5.48 -9.79
C GLU A 135 -23.53 6.35 -8.57
N GLY A 136 -23.03 7.57 -8.62
CA GLY A 136 -23.24 8.56 -7.57
C GLY A 136 -22.33 9.78 -7.77
N VAL A 137 -22.81 10.92 -7.31
CA VAL A 137 -22.06 12.18 -7.36
C VAL A 137 -20.79 12.12 -6.51
N THR A 138 -19.86 13.06 -6.72
CA THR A 138 -18.70 13.22 -5.87
C THR A 138 -19.16 13.51 -4.44
N GLY A 139 -18.60 12.82 -3.46
CA GLY A 139 -18.98 12.97 -2.05
C GLY A 139 -20.18 12.12 -1.61
N SER A 140 -20.83 11.34 -2.49
CA SER A 140 -21.95 10.45 -2.12
C SER A 140 -21.57 9.25 -1.24
N GLY A 141 -20.29 9.11 -0.87
CA GLY A 141 -19.82 8.01 -0.03
C GLY A 141 -19.58 6.69 -0.76
N LYS A 142 -19.38 6.68 -2.08
CA LYS A 142 -19.04 5.47 -2.86
C LYS A 142 -17.89 4.68 -2.25
N THR A 143 -16.89 5.38 -1.73
CA THR A 143 -15.73 4.73 -1.09
C THR A 143 -16.15 3.86 0.09
N GLU A 144 -17.11 4.32 0.92
CA GLU A 144 -17.61 3.53 2.05
C GLU A 144 -18.37 2.29 1.57
N VAL A 145 -19.12 2.38 0.48
CA VAL A 145 -19.77 1.21 -0.15
C VAL A 145 -18.72 0.19 -0.55
N TYR A 146 -17.62 0.59 -1.21
CA TYR A 146 -16.53 -0.31 -1.56
C TYR A 146 -15.90 -0.95 -0.32
N LEU A 147 -15.55 -0.14 0.69
CA LEU A 147 -14.91 -0.63 1.92
C LEU A 147 -15.81 -1.66 2.64
N GLN A 148 -17.11 -1.39 2.75
CA GLN A 148 -18.03 -2.32 3.40
C GLN A 148 -18.29 -3.58 2.57
N SER A 149 -18.32 -3.48 1.23
CA SER A 149 -18.45 -4.66 0.36
C SER A 149 -17.21 -5.55 0.38
N MET A 150 -16.03 -4.99 0.66
CA MET A 150 -14.78 -5.77 0.76
C MET A 150 -14.69 -6.57 2.08
N ALA A 151 -15.29 -6.10 3.15
CA ALA A 151 -15.14 -6.69 4.48
C ALA A 151 -15.52 -8.18 4.53
N PRO A 152 -16.68 -8.65 4.02
CA PRO A 152 -17.02 -10.08 4.03
C PRO A 152 -16.10 -10.92 3.13
N VAL A 153 -15.61 -10.35 2.02
CA VAL A 153 -14.64 -11.03 1.14
C VAL A 153 -13.33 -11.32 1.89
N LEU A 154 -12.83 -10.33 2.63
CA LEU A 154 -11.63 -10.46 3.44
C LEU A 154 -11.85 -11.40 4.64
N ALA A 155 -13.03 -11.35 5.28
CA ALA A 155 -13.41 -12.26 6.35
C ALA A 155 -13.46 -13.71 5.87
N ALA A 156 -13.87 -13.95 4.62
CA ALA A 156 -13.85 -15.28 3.99
C ALA A 156 -12.44 -15.75 3.57
N GLY A 157 -11.37 -15.03 3.93
CA GLY A 157 -10.00 -15.41 3.59
C GLY A 157 -9.60 -15.11 2.14
N LYS A 158 -10.44 -14.45 1.36
CA LYS A 158 -10.19 -14.08 -0.03
C LYS A 158 -9.40 -12.78 -0.13
N GLN A 159 -8.92 -12.47 -1.32
CA GLN A 159 -8.15 -11.28 -1.62
C GLN A 159 -8.97 -10.28 -2.45
N VAL A 160 -8.60 -9.01 -2.35
CA VAL A 160 -9.27 -7.90 -3.04
C VAL A 160 -8.25 -7.09 -3.83
N LEU A 161 -8.57 -6.84 -5.09
CA LEU A 161 -7.82 -5.92 -5.96
C LEU A 161 -8.62 -4.63 -6.17
N VAL A 162 -8.01 -3.52 -5.81
CA VAL A 162 -8.57 -2.17 -6.01
C VAL A 162 -7.78 -1.47 -7.11
N LEU A 163 -8.42 -1.20 -8.23
CA LEU A 163 -7.80 -0.47 -9.33
C LEU A 163 -8.22 0.99 -9.28
N VAL A 164 -7.23 1.87 -9.22
CA VAL A 164 -7.45 3.32 -9.21
C VAL A 164 -6.62 4.00 -10.31
N PRO A 165 -7.09 5.11 -10.86
CA PRO A 165 -6.27 5.96 -11.71
C PRO A 165 -5.02 6.45 -10.93
N GLU A 166 -3.89 6.67 -11.62
CA GLU A 166 -2.64 7.13 -10.99
C GLU A 166 -2.83 8.42 -10.17
N ILE A 167 -3.64 9.34 -10.66
CA ILE A 167 -3.99 10.60 -9.98
C ILE A 167 -4.79 10.40 -8.68
N ALA A 168 -5.46 9.27 -8.51
CA ALA A 168 -6.22 8.92 -7.32
C ALA A 168 -5.42 8.08 -6.32
N LEU A 169 -4.21 7.65 -6.67
CA LEU A 169 -3.31 6.90 -5.80
C LEU A 169 -2.57 7.85 -4.85
N THR A 170 -3.32 8.50 -3.98
CA THR A 170 -2.81 9.48 -3.02
C THR A 170 -2.58 8.84 -1.64
N PRO A 171 -1.70 9.41 -0.81
CA PRO A 171 -1.54 8.95 0.57
C PRO A 171 -2.87 8.91 1.35
N GLN A 172 -3.76 9.86 1.10
CA GLN A 172 -5.09 9.90 1.72
C GLN A 172 -5.97 8.71 1.29
N THR A 173 -5.91 8.33 0.01
CA THR A 173 -6.64 7.15 -0.48
C THR A 173 -6.11 5.89 0.21
N LEU A 174 -4.79 5.72 0.27
CA LEU A 174 -4.16 4.57 0.93
C LEU A 174 -4.53 4.51 2.41
N ALA A 175 -4.40 5.62 3.13
CA ALA A 175 -4.73 5.70 4.56
C ALA A 175 -6.16 5.25 4.86
N ARG A 176 -7.12 5.47 3.97
CA ARG A 176 -8.51 4.99 4.15
C ARG A 176 -8.60 3.47 4.19
N PHE A 177 -7.86 2.78 3.34
CA PHE A 177 -7.83 1.31 3.34
C PHE A 177 -7.02 0.78 4.51
N GLU A 178 -5.87 1.37 4.81
CA GLU A 178 -5.00 0.97 5.92
C GLU A 178 -5.67 1.18 7.27
N ASN A 179 -6.33 2.31 7.49
CA ASN A 179 -7.08 2.59 8.71
C ASN A 179 -8.26 1.65 8.91
N ARG A 180 -8.80 1.09 7.81
CA ARG A 180 -9.95 0.21 7.86
C ARG A 180 -9.60 -1.26 7.99
N PHE A 181 -8.54 -1.72 7.34
CA PHE A 181 -8.21 -3.14 7.18
C PHE A 181 -6.78 -3.48 7.61
N GLY A 182 -5.99 -2.51 8.03
CA GLY A 182 -4.58 -2.68 8.31
C GLY A 182 -3.72 -2.68 7.05
N SER A 183 -2.63 -3.45 7.05
CA SER A 183 -1.63 -3.46 5.99
C SER A 183 -2.23 -3.79 4.62
N THR A 184 -2.00 -2.92 3.64
CA THR A 184 -2.35 -3.08 2.24
C THR A 184 -1.10 -3.13 1.37
N GLY A 185 -1.16 -3.87 0.26
CA GLY A 185 -0.12 -3.82 -0.77
C GLY A 185 -0.40 -2.73 -1.79
N MET A 186 0.65 -2.23 -2.42
CA MET A 186 0.53 -1.21 -3.45
C MET A 186 1.39 -1.53 -4.67
N ILE A 187 0.84 -1.32 -5.88
CA ILE A 187 1.59 -1.41 -7.14
C ILE A 187 1.30 -0.18 -8.00
N HIS A 188 2.35 0.59 -8.30
CA HIS A 188 2.29 1.77 -9.18
C HIS A 188 3.58 1.96 -9.97
N SER A 189 3.60 2.94 -10.85
CA SER A 189 4.71 3.20 -11.78
C SER A 189 6.02 3.60 -11.10
N ALA A 190 5.96 4.28 -9.95
CA ALA A 190 7.15 4.75 -9.23
C ALA A 190 7.86 3.65 -8.40
N LEU A 191 7.29 2.43 -8.27
CA LEU A 191 7.97 1.33 -7.60
C LEU A 191 9.15 0.84 -8.42
N THR A 192 10.26 0.53 -7.73
CA THR A 192 11.37 -0.19 -8.34
C THR A 192 10.94 -1.60 -8.75
N ASP A 193 11.65 -2.19 -9.71
CA ASP A 193 11.38 -3.57 -10.15
C ASP A 193 11.45 -4.57 -8.99
N GLN A 194 12.34 -4.36 -8.04
CA GLN A 194 12.48 -5.22 -6.86
C GLN A 194 11.27 -5.08 -5.92
N GLN A 195 10.82 -3.86 -5.63
CA GLN A 195 9.63 -3.62 -4.81
C GLN A 195 8.38 -4.22 -5.45
N ARG A 196 8.21 -4.02 -6.76
CA ARG A 196 7.12 -4.60 -7.55
C ARG A 196 7.13 -6.12 -7.48
N LEU A 197 8.30 -6.76 -7.62
CA LEU A 197 8.43 -8.21 -7.50
C LEU A 197 8.07 -8.70 -6.10
N GLN A 198 8.55 -8.04 -5.05
CA GLN A 198 8.24 -8.42 -3.67
C GLN A 198 6.74 -8.34 -3.40
N THR A 199 6.09 -7.26 -3.78
CA THR A 199 4.63 -7.12 -3.65
C THR A 199 3.90 -8.22 -4.43
N TRP A 200 4.33 -8.51 -5.66
CA TRP A 200 3.78 -9.56 -6.51
C TRP A 200 3.88 -10.96 -5.85
N LEU A 201 5.06 -11.29 -5.29
CA LEU A 201 5.27 -12.57 -4.58
C LEU A 201 4.43 -12.67 -3.32
N ARG A 202 4.31 -11.60 -2.54
CA ARG A 202 3.49 -11.55 -1.32
C ARG A 202 2.00 -11.68 -1.62
N CYS A 203 1.52 -11.09 -2.71
CA CYS A 203 0.15 -11.31 -3.18
C CYS A 203 -0.07 -12.79 -3.52
N ARG A 204 0.85 -13.39 -4.29
CA ARG A 204 0.79 -14.81 -4.65
C ARG A 204 0.81 -15.75 -3.44
N ALA A 205 1.55 -15.39 -2.40
CA ALA A 205 1.62 -16.17 -1.14
C ALA A 205 0.37 -15.99 -0.26
N GLY A 206 -0.48 -14.98 -0.53
CA GLY A 206 -1.63 -14.65 0.30
C GLY A 206 -1.32 -13.71 1.48
N ASP A 207 -0.07 -13.27 1.63
CA ASP A 207 0.36 -12.35 2.69
C ASP A 207 -0.27 -10.96 2.54
N ILE A 208 -0.47 -10.54 1.28
CA ILE A 208 -1.19 -9.32 0.93
C ILE A 208 -2.60 -9.70 0.52
N ARG A 209 -3.58 -9.25 1.28
CA ARG A 209 -4.99 -9.54 1.06
C ARG A 209 -5.73 -8.42 0.35
N ILE A 210 -5.23 -7.20 0.43
CA ILE A 210 -5.72 -6.04 -0.31
C ILE A 210 -4.56 -5.48 -1.13
N LEU A 211 -4.73 -5.45 -2.44
CA LEU A 211 -3.79 -4.79 -3.34
C LEU A 211 -4.46 -3.57 -3.97
N ILE A 212 -3.82 -2.42 -3.82
CA ILE A 212 -4.25 -1.18 -4.49
C ILE A 212 -3.23 -0.87 -5.58
N GLY A 213 -3.70 -0.55 -6.77
CA GLY A 213 -2.78 -0.22 -7.84
C GLY A 213 -3.43 0.38 -9.06
N THR A 214 -2.59 0.70 -10.03
CA THR A 214 -3.01 1.18 -11.34
C THR A 214 -3.32 0.02 -12.27
N ARG A 215 -3.62 0.28 -13.53
CA ARG A 215 -3.97 -0.74 -14.53
C ARG A 215 -3.04 -1.96 -14.56
N SER A 216 -1.75 -1.77 -14.33
CA SER A 216 -0.77 -2.87 -14.34
C SER A 216 -0.96 -3.86 -13.18
N ALA A 217 -1.61 -3.45 -12.10
CA ALA A 217 -1.87 -4.31 -10.94
C ALA A 217 -2.84 -5.48 -11.26
N VAL A 218 -3.62 -5.39 -12.34
CA VAL A 218 -4.52 -6.46 -12.80
C VAL A 218 -3.77 -7.78 -13.10
N PHE A 219 -2.48 -7.71 -13.36
CA PHE A 219 -1.64 -8.88 -13.66
C PHE A 219 -1.00 -9.51 -12.41
N THR A 220 -1.32 -9.00 -11.23
CA THR A 220 -0.83 -9.59 -9.98
C THR A 220 -1.62 -10.87 -9.68
N PRO A 221 -0.97 -11.97 -9.28
CA PRO A 221 -1.67 -13.21 -8.94
C PRO A 221 -2.39 -13.08 -7.59
N PHE A 222 -3.61 -13.57 -7.56
CA PHE A 222 -4.46 -13.72 -6.40
C PHE A 222 -4.92 -15.17 -6.28
#